data_a8b21c8b95d3f4251bd66ac5975409f8
#
_entry.id   a8b21c8b95d3f4251bd66ac5975409f8
#
_cell.length_a   1.000
_cell.length_b   1.000
_cell.length_c   1.000
_cell.angle_alpha   90.00
_cell.angle_beta   90.00
_cell.angle_gamma   90.00
#
_symmetry.space_group_name_H-M   'P 1'
#
loop_
_entity.id
_entity.type
_entity.pdbx_description
1 polymer ?
#
loop_
_entity_poly.entity_id
_entity_poly.type
_entity_poly.pdbx_seq_one_letter_code
_entity_poly.pdbx_strand_id
1 'polypeptide(L)'
;MKWGNAMVTGKTEKDGVIELTAEVNTEDQDFKKTKKLHWVTVDPSNFEVTLVELDHLITEKKVDDNTKVQDCVNRNSYISYTAIAEGPMQALKKGQMIQLERRGYFMVDKVEASGNKMTLHFIPDGKSKNMSVIESKLDAKT
;
A
#
# COMPACT_ATOMS: atom_id res chain seq x y z
N MET A 1 4.04 -4.63 14.61
CA MET A 1 3.99 -5.33 15.92
C MET A 1 3.63 -6.79 15.71
N LYS A 2 4.19 -7.68 16.51
CA LYS A 2 3.81 -9.09 16.46
C LYS A 2 2.61 -9.28 17.38
N TRP A 3 1.42 -9.31 16.82
CA TRP A 3 0.22 -9.57 17.61
C TRP A 3 0.05 -11.08 17.90
N GLY A 4 0.33 -11.93 16.92
CA GLY A 4 0.23 -13.38 17.03
C GLY A 4 -0.37 -14.00 15.78
N ASN A 5 -0.59 -15.29 15.82
CA ASN A 5 -1.35 -16.01 14.81
C ASN A 5 -2.84 -15.99 15.14
N ALA A 6 -3.66 -16.07 14.10
CA ALA A 6 -5.11 -16.26 14.25
C ALA A 6 -5.56 -17.37 13.31
N MET A 7 -6.48 -18.19 13.78
CA MET A 7 -7.10 -19.25 13.00
C MET A 7 -8.49 -18.79 12.57
N VAL A 8 -8.70 -18.73 11.25
CA VAL A 8 -10.01 -18.37 10.70
C VAL A 8 -10.98 -19.53 10.92
N THR A 9 -12.08 -19.25 11.62
CA THR A 9 -13.13 -20.21 11.94
C THR A 9 -14.39 -20.02 11.11
N GLY A 10 -14.56 -18.83 10.50
CA GLY A 10 -15.72 -18.54 9.66
C GLY A 10 -15.41 -17.49 8.58
N LYS A 11 -16.17 -17.56 7.50
CA LYS A 11 -16.14 -16.57 6.41
C LYS A 11 -17.57 -16.29 5.97
N THR A 12 -17.94 -15.02 5.91
CA THR A 12 -19.17 -14.54 5.26
C THR A 12 -18.81 -13.50 4.21
N GLU A 13 -19.63 -13.41 3.17
CA GLU A 13 -19.46 -12.41 2.12
C GLU A 13 -20.80 -11.73 1.86
N LYS A 14 -20.81 -10.40 1.99
CA LYS A 14 -21.99 -9.59 1.77
C LYS A 14 -21.60 -8.28 1.12
N ASP A 15 -22.26 -7.91 0.05
CA ASP A 15 -22.09 -6.64 -0.68
C ASP A 15 -20.62 -6.36 -1.09
N GLY A 16 -19.87 -7.42 -1.46
CA GLY A 16 -18.45 -7.32 -1.83
C GLY A 16 -17.49 -7.20 -0.63
N VAL A 17 -18.01 -7.22 0.60
CA VAL A 17 -17.22 -7.23 1.84
C VAL A 17 -17.08 -8.66 2.33
N ILE A 18 -15.85 -9.06 2.61
CA ILE A 18 -15.54 -10.36 3.21
C ILE A 18 -15.33 -10.15 4.71
N GLU A 19 -16.19 -10.76 5.51
CA GLU A 19 -16.05 -10.80 6.96
C GLU A 19 -15.49 -12.14 7.39
N LEU A 20 -14.45 -12.11 8.21
CA LEU A 20 -13.79 -13.29 8.75
C LEU A 20 -13.95 -13.33 10.25
N THR A 21 -14.43 -14.45 10.77
CA THR A 21 -14.36 -14.77 12.20
C THR A 21 -13.09 -15.55 12.45
N ALA A 22 -12.34 -15.19 13.49
CA ALA A 22 -11.10 -15.87 13.81
C ALA A 22 -10.85 -15.93 15.31
N GLU A 23 -10.16 -16.97 15.73
CA GLU A 23 -9.68 -17.15 17.10
C GLU A 23 -8.18 -16.89 17.16
N VAL A 24 -7.77 -16.17 18.21
CA VAL A 24 -6.35 -15.86 18.44
C VAL A 24 -5.63 -17.11 18.90
N ASN A 25 -4.52 -17.44 18.24
CA ASN A 25 -3.64 -18.53 18.61
C ASN A 25 -2.23 -17.99 18.91
N THR A 26 -2.01 -17.59 20.14
CA THR A 26 -0.73 -17.01 20.60
C THR A 26 0.34 -18.08 20.89
N GLU A 27 -0.05 -19.32 21.04
CA GLU A 27 0.87 -20.44 21.33
C GLU A 27 1.61 -20.90 20.06
N ASP A 28 0.96 -20.79 18.89
CA ASP A 28 1.59 -21.13 17.63
C ASP A 28 2.51 -20.00 17.15
N GLN A 29 3.81 -20.28 17.17
CA GLN A 29 4.84 -19.37 16.72
C GLN A 29 5.36 -19.69 15.30
N ASP A 30 4.75 -20.62 14.59
CA ASP A 30 5.14 -20.92 13.21
C ASP A 30 4.58 -19.88 12.22
N PHE A 31 5.21 -18.71 12.24
CA PHE A 31 4.86 -17.61 11.34
C PHE A 31 5.20 -17.89 9.87
N LYS A 32 5.91 -18.96 9.54
CA LYS A 32 6.29 -19.26 8.15
C LYS A 32 5.10 -19.80 7.35
N LYS A 33 4.22 -20.55 7.99
CA LYS A 33 3.05 -21.19 7.37
C LYS A 33 1.83 -20.25 7.27
N THR A 34 1.85 -19.12 7.96
CA THR A 34 0.72 -18.20 8.02
C THR A 34 0.81 -17.07 7.00
N LYS A 35 -0.33 -16.67 6.44
CA LYS A 35 -0.41 -15.44 5.63
C LYS A 35 -0.24 -14.23 6.52
N LYS A 36 0.50 -13.22 6.02
CA LYS A 36 0.71 -11.96 6.73
C LYS A 36 -0.36 -10.99 6.27
N LEU A 37 -1.18 -10.54 7.22
CA LEU A 37 -2.24 -9.57 6.95
C LEU A 37 -1.87 -8.20 7.53
N HIS A 38 -2.30 -7.15 6.86
CA HIS A 38 -2.36 -5.80 7.40
C HIS A 38 -3.78 -5.56 7.91
N TRP A 39 -3.87 -4.94 9.04
CA TRP A 39 -5.16 -4.61 9.63
C TRP A 39 -5.04 -3.35 10.47
N VAL A 40 -6.13 -2.67 10.63
CA VAL A 40 -6.32 -1.57 11.59
C VAL A 40 -7.55 -1.90 12.43
N THR A 41 -7.54 -1.48 13.68
CA THR A 41 -8.71 -1.61 14.55
C THR A 41 -9.86 -0.75 14.00
N VAL A 42 -11.10 -1.12 14.31
CA VAL A 42 -12.24 -0.23 14.08
C VAL A 42 -12.23 0.82 15.19
N ASP A 43 -11.74 2.01 14.86
CA ASP A 43 -11.60 3.12 15.80
C ASP A 43 -12.12 4.41 15.15
N PRO A 44 -12.92 5.23 15.88
CA PRO A 44 -13.44 6.49 15.36
C PRO A 44 -12.37 7.52 14.97
N SER A 45 -11.16 7.39 15.51
CA SER A 45 -10.03 8.25 15.16
C SER A 45 -9.34 7.87 13.85
N ASN A 46 -9.65 6.71 13.30
CA ASN A 46 -9.11 6.30 12.00
C ASN A 46 -9.56 7.26 10.91
N PHE A 47 -8.69 7.50 9.96
CA PHE A 47 -8.94 8.47 8.89
C PHE A 47 -8.40 8.01 7.54
N GLU A 48 -8.89 8.63 6.50
CA GLU A 48 -8.51 8.33 5.13
C GLU A 48 -7.17 8.94 4.77
N VAL A 49 -6.31 8.15 4.13
CA VAL A 49 -5.04 8.62 3.55
C VAL A 49 -4.96 8.22 2.09
N THR A 50 -4.33 9.06 1.29
CA THR A 50 -3.97 8.76 -0.09
C THR A 50 -2.52 8.35 -0.14
N LEU A 51 -2.25 7.13 -0.60
CA LEU A 51 -0.91 6.63 -0.86
C LEU A 51 -0.60 6.81 -2.34
N VAL A 52 0.55 7.41 -2.64
CA VAL A 52 1.00 7.69 -4.01
C VAL A 52 2.32 6.96 -4.24
N GLU A 53 2.38 6.22 -5.32
CA GLU A 53 3.58 5.54 -5.80
C GLU A 53 3.90 6.06 -7.20
N LEU A 54 5.15 6.42 -7.41
CA LEU A 54 5.64 6.94 -8.69
C LEU A 54 6.56 5.90 -9.31
N ASP A 55 6.35 5.63 -10.59
CA ASP A 55 7.20 4.73 -11.38
C ASP A 55 7.94 5.51 -12.48
N HIS A 56 8.77 4.84 -13.25
CA HIS A 56 9.50 5.43 -14.34
C HIS A 56 8.57 6.10 -15.37
N LEU A 57 8.94 7.27 -15.83
CA LEU A 57 8.18 8.01 -16.86
C LEU A 57 8.30 7.37 -18.24
N ILE A 58 9.36 6.61 -18.49
CA ILE A 58 9.70 6.01 -19.77
C ILE A 58 9.93 4.50 -19.55
N THR A 59 9.37 3.68 -20.44
CA THR A 59 9.46 2.22 -20.38
C THR A 59 10.80 1.68 -20.89
N GLU A 60 11.48 2.45 -21.76
CA GLU A 60 12.74 2.09 -22.37
C GLU A 60 13.94 2.54 -21.54
N LYS A 61 14.95 1.68 -21.42
CA LYS A 61 16.20 2.02 -20.71
C LYS A 61 17.03 3.08 -21.45
N LYS A 62 16.91 3.12 -22.77
CA LYS A 62 17.58 4.06 -23.65
C LYS A 62 16.64 4.41 -24.79
N VAL A 63 16.44 5.69 -25.00
CA VAL A 63 15.67 6.22 -26.12
C VAL A 63 16.65 6.53 -27.25
N ASP A 64 16.50 5.89 -28.40
CA ASP A 64 17.29 6.16 -29.59
C ASP A 64 16.73 7.37 -30.36
N ASP A 65 17.57 8.05 -31.12
CA ASP A 65 17.21 9.28 -31.87
C ASP A 65 16.00 9.09 -32.82
N ASN A 66 15.73 7.86 -33.23
CA ASN A 66 14.60 7.50 -34.09
C ASN A 66 13.34 7.07 -33.33
N THR A 67 13.41 6.97 -32.01
CA THR A 67 12.27 6.55 -31.19
C THR A 67 11.40 7.77 -30.84
N LYS A 68 10.13 7.70 -31.18
CA LYS A 68 9.19 8.74 -30.74
C LYS A 68 8.96 8.60 -29.24
N VAL A 69 9.19 9.68 -28.49
CA VAL A 69 8.99 9.71 -27.03
C VAL A 69 7.59 9.23 -26.66
N GLN A 70 6.59 9.52 -27.47
CA GLN A 70 5.20 9.12 -27.26
C GLN A 70 4.99 7.60 -27.18
N ASP A 71 5.87 6.82 -27.85
CA ASP A 71 5.75 5.35 -27.89
C ASP A 71 6.39 4.69 -26.67
N CYS A 72 7.23 5.42 -25.94
CA CYS A 72 7.91 4.92 -24.74
C CYS A 72 7.45 5.57 -23.43
N VAL A 73 6.41 6.39 -23.45
CA VAL A 73 5.82 6.97 -22.23
C VAL A 73 5.13 5.90 -21.42
N ASN A 74 5.51 5.78 -20.14
CA ASN A 74 4.78 4.95 -19.20
C ASN A 74 3.51 5.68 -18.72
N ARG A 75 2.36 5.24 -19.18
CA ARG A 75 1.06 5.83 -18.84
C ARG A 75 0.62 5.51 -17.40
N ASN A 76 1.24 4.50 -16.77
CA ASN A 76 0.97 4.06 -15.41
C ASN A 76 2.09 4.50 -14.44
N SER A 77 2.74 5.63 -14.73
CA SER A 77 3.82 6.16 -13.89
C SER A 77 3.37 6.82 -12.58
N TYR A 78 2.08 7.05 -12.42
CA TYR A 78 1.46 7.61 -11.21
C TYR A 78 0.33 6.69 -10.76
N ILE A 79 0.51 6.09 -9.59
CA ILE A 79 -0.46 5.18 -8.99
C ILE A 79 -0.89 5.79 -7.66
N SER A 80 -2.19 5.94 -7.45
CA SER A 80 -2.73 6.41 -6.18
C SER A 80 -3.89 5.54 -5.73
N TYR A 81 -3.95 5.30 -4.44
CA TYR A 81 -5.04 4.54 -3.83
C TYR A 81 -5.33 5.05 -2.42
N THR A 82 -6.57 4.88 -2.02
CA THR A 82 -7.05 5.24 -0.68
C THR A 82 -6.78 4.11 0.29
N ALA A 83 -6.37 4.46 1.49
CA ALA A 83 -6.19 3.54 2.61
C ALA A 83 -6.74 4.16 3.90
N ILE A 84 -6.98 3.32 4.89
CA ILE A 84 -7.35 3.76 6.25
C ILE A 84 -6.10 3.71 7.12
N ALA A 85 -5.85 4.82 7.80
CA ALA A 85 -4.75 4.98 8.73
C ALA A 85 -5.24 5.08 10.17
N GLU A 86 -4.39 4.65 11.09
CA GLU A 86 -4.65 4.77 12.53
C GLU A 86 -4.60 6.23 13.01
N GLY A 87 -5.44 6.57 13.97
CA GLY A 87 -5.56 7.92 14.53
C GLY A 87 -4.24 8.61 14.89
N PRO A 88 -3.26 7.95 15.52
CA PRO A 88 -1.96 8.54 15.85
C PRO A 88 -1.20 9.14 14.66
N MET A 89 -1.47 8.68 13.43
CA MET A 89 -0.85 9.26 12.24
C MET A 89 -1.28 10.70 11.95
N GLN A 90 -2.39 11.18 12.52
CA GLN A 90 -2.82 12.57 12.40
C GLN A 90 -1.82 13.58 12.97
N ALA A 91 -0.95 13.14 13.89
CA ALA A 91 0.11 13.98 14.45
C ALA A 91 1.28 14.24 13.48
N LEU A 92 1.34 13.50 12.36
CA LEU A 92 2.40 13.67 11.38
C LEU A 92 2.28 14.98 10.62
N LYS A 93 3.44 15.55 10.29
CA LYS A 93 3.56 16.82 9.56
C LYS A 93 4.20 16.59 8.19
N LYS A 94 3.92 17.50 7.26
CA LYS A 94 4.58 17.52 5.95
C LYS A 94 6.10 17.39 6.08
N GLY A 95 6.68 16.52 5.25
CA GLY A 95 8.11 16.22 5.21
C GLY A 95 8.56 15.13 6.19
N GLN A 96 7.71 14.67 7.10
CA GLN A 96 8.07 13.55 7.97
C GLN A 96 7.99 12.23 7.20
N MET A 97 8.90 11.33 7.54
CA MET A 97 8.96 9.98 6.97
C MET A 97 8.45 8.96 7.99
N ILE A 98 7.68 8.01 7.50
CA ILE A 98 7.18 6.88 8.28
C ILE A 98 7.39 5.57 7.52
N GLN A 99 7.41 4.49 8.24
CA GLN A 99 7.35 3.15 7.68
C GLN A 99 5.94 2.58 7.86
N LEU A 100 5.29 2.27 6.75
CA LEU A 100 4.10 1.44 6.77
C LEU A 100 4.54 -0.02 6.73
N GLU A 101 4.21 -0.78 7.76
CA GLU A 101 4.69 -2.16 7.92
C GLU A 101 4.37 -3.00 6.67
N ARG A 102 5.39 -3.67 6.11
CA ARG A 102 5.33 -4.48 4.89
C ARG A 102 4.96 -3.74 3.59
N ARG A 103 4.78 -2.42 3.66
CA ARG A 103 4.49 -1.56 2.49
C ARG A 103 5.71 -0.76 2.06
N GLY A 104 6.57 -0.39 3.00
CA GLY A 104 7.76 0.40 2.77
C GLY A 104 7.75 1.75 3.46
N TYR A 105 8.64 2.63 3.02
CA TYR A 105 8.77 3.97 3.59
C TYR A 105 7.95 4.97 2.78
N PHE A 106 7.34 5.90 3.47
CA PHE A 106 6.54 6.96 2.89
C PHE A 106 6.89 8.30 3.50
N MET A 107 6.79 9.35 2.71
CA MET A 107 6.95 10.73 3.16
C MET A 107 5.59 11.44 3.11
N VAL A 108 5.26 12.15 4.16
CA VAL A 108 4.06 13.00 4.20
C VAL A 108 4.27 14.20 3.26
N ASP A 109 3.53 14.26 2.18
CA ASP A 109 3.58 15.39 1.24
C ASP A 109 2.56 16.47 1.59
N LYS A 110 1.33 16.06 1.88
CA LYS A 110 0.24 17.00 2.16
C LYS A 110 -0.58 16.53 3.36
N VAL A 111 -0.89 17.48 4.23
CA VAL A 111 -1.89 17.33 5.30
C VAL A 111 -2.95 18.38 5.06
N GLU A 112 -4.21 17.99 4.95
CA GLU A 112 -5.31 18.95 4.82
C GLU A 112 -5.54 19.71 6.13
N ALA A 113 -6.03 20.94 6.02
CA ALA A 113 -6.25 21.81 7.18
C ALA A 113 -7.24 21.21 8.21
N SER A 114 -8.15 20.34 7.75
CA SER A 114 -9.08 19.59 8.62
C SER A 114 -8.41 18.50 9.43
N GLY A 115 -7.17 18.10 9.09
CA GLY A 115 -6.47 16.97 9.67
C GLY A 115 -7.03 15.58 9.24
N ASN A 116 -8.12 15.56 8.49
CA ASN A 116 -8.85 14.33 8.17
C ASN A 116 -8.42 13.66 6.86
N LYS A 117 -7.48 14.27 6.14
CA LYS A 117 -6.89 13.68 4.93
C LYS A 117 -5.40 13.97 4.85
N MET A 118 -4.66 12.97 4.44
CA MET A 118 -3.21 13.05 4.29
C MET A 118 -2.79 12.37 3.00
N THR A 119 -1.81 12.95 2.30
CA THR A 119 -1.18 12.33 1.14
C THR A 119 0.24 11.91 1.49
N LEU A 120 0.57 10.68 1.19
CA LEU A 120 1.85 10.05 1.48
C LEU A 120 2.48 9.56 0.18
N HIS A 121 3.72 9.93 -0.08
CA HIS A 121 4.47 9.46 -1.24
C HIS A 121 5.42 8.33 -0.84
N PHE A 122 5.38 7.25 -1.58
CA PHE A 122 6.29 6.13 -1.41
C PHE A 122 7.73 6.55 -1.68
N ILE A 123 8.64 6.10 -0.84
CA ILE A 123 10.08 6.32 -1.00
C ILE A 123 10.69 5.02 -1.53
N PRO A 124 11.20 5.01 -2.78
CA PRO A 124 11.83 3.82 -3.35
C PRO A 124 13.08 3.42 -2.56
N ASP A 125 13.21 2.15 -2.22
CA ASP A 125 14.33 1.59 -1.46
C ASP A 125 15.38 0.89 -2.34
N GLY A 126 15.24 0.97 -3.66
CA GLY A 126 16.08 0.29 -4.64
C GLY A 126 15.85 -1.23 -4.75
N LYS A 127 15.05 -1.82 -3.86
CA LYS A 127 14.67 -3.24 -3.87
C LYS A 127 13.25 -3.47 -4.39
N SER A 128 12.44 -2.42 -4.41
CA SER A 128 11.07 -2.46 -4.92
C SER A 128 11.09 -2.76 -6.41
N LYS A 129 10.32 -3.75 -6.82
CA LYS A 129 10.04 -3.96 -8.25
C LYS A 129 9.15 -2.83 -8.71
N ASN A 130 9.38 -2.36 -9.93
CA ASN A 130 8.53 -1.35 -10.54
C ASN A 130 7.07 -1.84 -10.53
N MET A 131 6.15 -0.98 -10.12
CA MET A 131 4.73 -1.32 -10.00
C MET A 131 4.11 -1.68 -11.35
N SER A 132 4.53 -1.03 -12.43
CA SER A 132 4.11 -1.34 -13.81
C SER A 132 4.39 -2.79 -14.23
N VAL A 133 5.43 -3.43 -13.67
CA VAL A 133 5.73 -4.84 -13.90
C VAL A 133 4.77 -5.76 -13.12
N ILE A 134 4.18 -5.27 -12.04
CA ILE A 134 3.22 -6.03 -11.21
C ILE A 134 1.83 -6.01 -11.86
N GLU A 135 1.38 -4.85 -12.35
CA GLU A 135 0.10 -4.73 -13.05
C GLU A 135 0.07 -5.57 -14.33
N SER A 136 1.11 -5.52 -15.15
CA SER A 136 1.19 -6.34 -16.37
C SER A 136 1.12 -7.86 -16.11
N LYS A 137 1.43 -8.30 -14.88
CA LYS A 137 1.28 -9.70 -14.46
C LYS A 137 -0.10 -10.04 -13.90
N LEU A 138 -0.83 -9.05 -13.43
CA LEU A 138 -2.22 -9.22 -12.97
C LEU A 138 -3.18 -9.28 -14.15
N ASP A 139 -2.99 -8.41 -15.13
CA ASP A 139 -3.79 -8.38 -16.37
C ASP A 139 -3.58 -9.61 -17.27
N ALA A 140 -2.41 -10.25 -17.19
CA ALA A 140 -2.11 -11.47 -17.92
C ALA A 140 -2.71 -12.76 -17.29
N LYS A 141 -3.41 -12.65 -16.15
CA LYS A 141 -4.06 -13.77 -15.44
C LYS A 141 -5.58 -13.70 -15.42
N THR A 142 -6.18 -12.73 -16.10
CA THR A 142 -7.61 -12.64 -16.36
C THR A 142 -7.91 -13.13 -17.76
#